data_5699a89d44cf2ac5fa00fcb326d7ca31
#
_entry.id   5699a89d44cf2ac5fa00fcb326d7ca31
#
_cell.length_a   1.000
_cell.length_b   1.000
_cell.length_c   1.000
_cell.angle_alpha   90.00
_cell.angle_beta   90.00
_cell.angle_gamma   90.00
#
_symmetry.space_group_name_H-M   'P 1'
#
loop_
_entity.id
_entity.type
_entity.pdbx_description
1 polymer ?
#
loop_
_entity_poly.entity_id
_entity_poly.type
_entity_poly.pdbx_seq_one_letter_code
_entity_poly.pdbx_strand_id
1 'polypeptide(L)'
;MTIVNDILKQLPGLGLPQRQFLATLFVTILVRRGRVNFRHLSRDGDSSARTIARQFREPFDWPDVHQRMLMTALDPRAALVSAHDASFIPKSGKQTFGLGHFFNGCASRAERGLEISTLAVVDVTRRCAFTPAVSQTPPGEEATTAAPEEPRVDFYTQPLRAHRHR
;
A
#
# COMPACT_ATOMS: atom_id res chain seq x y z
N MET A 1 -5.65 0.51 -20.44
CA MET A 1 -6.85 0.86 -19.65
C MET A 1 -7.79 -0.33 -19.42
N THR A 2 -7.82 -1.34 -20.27
CA THR A 2 -8.76 -2.46 -20.19
C THR A 2 -8.62 -3.26 -18.89
N ILE A 3 -7.42 -3.70 -18.53
CA ILE A 3 -7.17 -4.54 -17.33
C ILE A 3 -7.66 -3.89 -16.04
N VAL A 4 -7.34 -2.62 -15.82
CA VAL A 4 -7.77 -1.90 -14.59
C VAL A 4 -9.29 -1.83 -14.53
N ASN A 5 -9.93 -1.45 -15.63
CA ASN A 5 -11.39 -1.38 -15.69
C ASN A 5 -12.07 -2.74 -15.48
N ASP A 6 -11.52 -3.81 -16.04
CA ASP A 6 -12.07 -5.15 -15.91
C ASP A 6 -11.95 -5.67 -14.47
N ILE A 7 -10.85 -5.40 -13.79
CA ILE A 7 -10.68 -5.72 -12.38
C ILE A 7 -11.65 -4.89 -11.52
N LEU A 8 -11.73 -3.58 -11.73
CA LEU A 8 -12.64 -2.71 -10.98
C LEU A 8 -14.13 -3.07 -11.18
N LYS A 9 -14.52 -3.63 -12.32
CA LYS A 9 -15.88 -4.13 -12.56
C LYS A 9 -16.22 -5.40 -11.75
N GLN A 10 -15.21 -6.19 -11.43
CA GLN A 10 -15.38 -7.44 -10.69
C GLN A 10 -15.43 -7.25 -9.16
N LEU A 11 -15.13 -6.04 -8.67
CA LEU A 11 -15.12 -5.74 -7.24
C LEU A 11 -16.56 -5.57 -6.72
N PRO A 12 -16.98 -6.36 -5.73
CA PRO A 12 -18.28 -6.19 -5.11
C PRO A 12 -18.35 -4.87 -4.34
N GLY A 13 -19.52 -4.24 -4.34
CA GLY A 13 -19.75 -3.00 -3.56
C GLY A 13 -19.16 -1.72 -4.15
N LEU A 14 -18.44 -1.78 -5.27
CA LEU A 14 -17.85 -0.60 -5.91
C LEU A 14 -18.88 0.11 -6.82
N GLY A 15 -19.36 1.27 -6.39
CA GLY A 15 -20.28 2.10 -7.17
C GLY A 15 -19.65 2.67 -8.46
N LEU A 16 -20.48 2.97 -9.46
CA LEU A 16 -20.01 3.52 -10.73
C LEU A 16 -19.13 4.78 -10.59
N PRO A 17 -19.49 5.78 -9.75
CA PRO A 17 -18.66 6.98 -9.58
C PRO A 17 -17.28 6.68 -8.99
N GLN A 18 -17.21 5.79 -8.01
CA GLN A 18 -15.95 5.39 -7.38
C GLN A 18 -15.07 4.60 -8.36
N ARG A 19 -15.67 3.73 -9.17
CA ARG A 19 -14.97 2.98 -10.22
C ARG A 19 -14.35 3.91 -11.27
N GLN A 20 -15.11 4.88 -11.75
CA GLN A 20 -14.63 5.88 -12.71
C GLN A 20 -13.49 6.71 -12.12
N PHE A 21 -13.65 7.15 -10.86
CA PHE A 21 -12.60 7.87 -10.13
C PHE A 21 -11.31 7.06 -10.03
N LEU A 22 -11.38 5.79 -9.60
CA LEU A 22 -10.21 4.93 -9.47
C LEU A 22 -9.53 4.67 -10.81
N ALA A 23 -10.28 4.42 -11.87
CA ALA A 23 -9.73 4.24 -13.21
C ALA A 23 -8.95 5.48 -13.67
N THR A 24 -9.51 6.67 -13.49
CA THR A 24 -8.84 7.95 -13.80
C THR A 24 -7.62 8.15 -12.90
N LEU A 25 -7.75 7.88 -11.60
CA LEU A 25 -6.66 8.02 -10.63
C LEU A 25 -5.45 7.16 -11.01
N PHE A 26 -5.65 5.89 -11.33
CA PHE A 26 -4.55 5.00 -11.72
C PHE A 26 -3.81 5.51 -12.96
N VAL A 27 -4.55 5.94 -13.97
CA VAL A 27 -3.93 6.52 -15.18
C VAL A 27 -3.16 7.79 -14.84
N THR A 28 -3.77 8.68 -14.05
CA THR A 28 -3.13 9.95 -13.66
C THR A 28 -1.83 9.70 -12.88
N ILE A 29 -1.82 8.72 -11.96
CA ILE A 29 -0.61 8.35 -11.21
C ILE A 29 0.48 7.81 -12.14
N LEU A 30 0.13 6.95 -13.11
CA LEU A 30 1.09 6.36 -14.04
C LEU A 30 1.72 7.39 -14.99
N VAL A 31 0.96 8.39 -15.40
CA VAL A 31 1.45 9.45 -16.30
C VAL A 31 2.21 10.54 -15.56
N ARG A 32 1.91 10.72 -14.28
CA ARG A 32 2.47 11.79 -13.46
C ARG A 32 3.96 11.61 -13.19
N ARG A 33 4.74 12.66 -13.49
CA ARG A 33 6.15 12.77 -13.07
C ARG A 33 6.26 13.63 -11.80
N GLY A 34 7.00 13.16 -10.80
CA GLY A 34 7.28 13.88 -9.56
C GLY A 34 6.26 13.62 -8.44
N ARG A 35 6.05 14.59 -7.55
CA ARG A 35 5.23 14.39 -6.34
C ARG A 35 3.75 14.16 -6.67
N VAL A 36 3.19 13.12 -6.07
CA VAL A 36 1.75 12.84 -6.11
C VAL A 36 1.09 13.46 -4.88
N ASN A 37 0.22 14.44 -5.08
CA ASN A 37 -0.66 15.02 -4.07
C ASN A 37 -1.98 15.45 -4.71
N PHE A 38 -3.00 15.76 -3.92
CA PHE A 38 -4.35 16.06 -4.43
C PHE A 38 -4.39 17.25 -5.40
N ARG A 39 -3.56 18.29 -5.18
CA ARG A 39 -3.48 19.45 -6.07
C ARG A 39 -2.84 19.08 -7.41
N HIS A 40 -1.82 18.24 -7.39
CA HIS A 40 -1.19 17.77 -8.61
C HIS A 40 -2.12 16.84 -9.39
N LEU A 41 -2.75 15.88 -8.72
CA LEU A 41 -3.71 14.97 -9.35
C LEU A 41 -4.88 15.73 -9.99
N SER A 42 -5.34 16.84 -9.37
CA SER A 42 -6.41 17.65 -9.94
C SER A 42 -6.01 18.49 -11.17
N ARG A 43 -4.73 18.71 -11.40
CA ARG A 43 -4.24 19.39 -12.61
C ARG A 43 -4.12 18.44 -13.80
N ASP A 44 -3.87 17.17 -13.52
CA ASP A 44 -3.64 16.15 -14.54
C ASP A 44 -4.90 15.30 -14.83
N GLY A 45 -5.99 15.53 -14.08
CA GLY A 45 -7.26 14.81 -14.21
C GLY A 45 -8.46 15.74 -14.12
N ASP A 46 -9.65 15.20 -14.37
CA ASP A 46 -10.91 15.95 -14.44
C ASP A 46 -11.56 16.24 -13.08
N SER A 47 -10.92 15.84 -11.99
CA SER A 47 -11.48 15.98 -10.64
C SER A 47 -10.80 17.05 -9.82
N SER A 48 -11.58 17.88 -9.09
CA SER A 48 -11.02 18.86 -8.15
C SER A 48 -10.23 18.20 -7.02
N ALA A 49 -9.25 18.89 -6.44
CA ALA A 49 -8.48 18.39 -5.30
C ALA A 49 -9.37 18.01 -4.09
N ARG A 50 -10.50 18.73 -3.90
CA ARG A 50 -11.49 18.42 -2.86
C ARG A 50 -12.24 17.11 -3.15
N THR A 51 -12.61 16.87 -4.40
CA THR A 51 -13.25 15.63 -4.83
C THR A 51 -12.31 14.44 -4.62
N ILE A 52 -11.05 14.58 -5.04
CA ILE A 52 -10.01 13.57 -4.85
C ILE A 52 -9.83 13.25 -3.35
N ALA A 53 -9.67 14.28 -2.51
CA ALA A 53 -9.52 14.10 -1.07
C ALA A 53 -10.73 13.40 -0.42
N ARG A 54 -11.96 13.68 -0.91
CA ARG A 54 -13.17 12.99 -0.45
C ARG A 54 -13.14 11.52 -0.83
N GLN A 55 -12.83 11.20 -2.08
CA GLN A 55 -12.78 9.83 -2.57
C GLN A 55 -11.70 8.98 -1.87
N PHE A 56 -10.59 9.58 -1.46
CA PHE A 56 -9.57 8.88 -0.66
C PHE A 56 -10.01 8.54 0.78
N ARG A 57 -11.11 9.10 1.25
CA ARG A 57 -11.71 8.76 2.56
C ARG A 57 -12.71 7.61 2.47
N GLU A 58 -13.19 7.32 1.27
CA GLU A 58 -14.11 6.20 1.07
C GLU A 58 -13.38 4.88 1.23
N PRO A 59 -13.96 3.92 1.93
CA PRO A 59 -13.37 2.58 2.08
C PRO A 59 -13.13 1.93 0.72
N PHE A 60 -11.99 1.28 0.58
CA PHE A 60 -11.63 0.56 -0.64
C PHE A 60 -10.78 -0.67 -0.29
N ASP A 61 -11.17 -1.82 -0.79
CA ASP A 61 -10.47 -3.07 -0.54
C ASP A 61 -9.24 -3.20 -1.46
N TRP A 62 -8.16 -2.54 -1.09
CA TRP A 62 -6.88 -2.62 -1.78
C TRP A 62 -6.32 -4.05 -1.85
N PRO A 63 -6.38 -4.86 -0.79
CA PRO A 63 -5.95 -6.26 -0.83
C PRO A 63 -6.66 -7.08 -1.91
N ASP A 64 -7.99 -6.96 -2.04
CA ASP A 64 -8.75 -7.70 -3.07
C ASP A 64 -8.35 -7.27 -4.49
N VAL A 65 -8.15 -5.97 -4.72
CA VAL A 65 -7.64 -5.46 -6.01
C VAL A 65 -6.28 -6.04 -6.34
N HIS A 66 -5.35 -5.93 -5.41
CA HIS A 66 -3.98 -6.42 -5.61
C HIS A 66 -3.95 -7.93 -5.81
N GLN A 67 -4.77 -8.68 -5.07
CA GLN A 67 -4.89 -10.13 -5.25
C GLN A 67 -5.38 -10.49 -6.65
N ARG A 68 -6.43 -9.82 -7.16
CA ARG A 68 -6.95 -10.06 -8.52
C ARG A 68 -5.92 -9.70 -9.59
N MET A 69 -5.22 -8.59 -9.42
CA MET A 69 -4.12 -8.21 -10.32
C MET A 69 -3.01 -9.26 -10.29
N LEU A 70 -2.63 -9.72 -9.11
CA LEU A 70 -1.61 -10.74 -8.92
C LEU A 70 -2.00 -12.05 -9.60
N MET A 71 -3.23 -12.54 -9.36
CA MET A 71 -3.73 -13.77 -9.99
C MET A 71 -3.81 -13.69 -11.52
N THR A 72 -3.99 -12.49 -12.06
CA THR A 72 -3.95 -12.27 -13.53
C THR A 72 -2.53 -12.26 -14.08
N ALA A 73 -1.55 -11.83 -13.29
CA ALA A 73 -0.16 -11.66 -13.70
C ALA A 73 0.72 -12.88 -13.44
N LEU A 74 0.37 -13.70 -12.45
CA LEU A 74 1.17 -14.87 -12.06
C LEU A 74 0.89 -16.08 -12.96
N ASP A 75 1.95 -16.83 -13.25
CA ASP A 75 1.83 -18.18 -13.79
C ASP A 75 1.50 -19.15 -12.64
N PRO A 76 0.43 -19.96 -12.74
CA PRO A 76 0.08 -20.95 -11.71
C PRO A 76 1.19 -21.98 -11.43
N ARG A 77 2.15 -22.14 -12.33
CA ARG A 77 3.27 -23.06 -12.21
C ARG A 77 4.55 -22.40 -11.74
N ALA A 78 4.54 -21.08 -11.51
CA ALA A 78 5.73 -20.35 -11.09
C ALA A 78 6.18 -20.76 -9.67
N ALA A 79 7.48 -20.83 -9.46
CA ALA A 79 8.04 -20.92 -8.12
C ALA A 79 7.93 -19.55 -7.46
N LEU A 80 7.09 -19.45 -6.43
CA LEU A 80 6.80 -18.22 -5.71
C LEU A 80 7.45 -18.22 -4.34
N VAL A 81 8.01 -17.07 -3.97
CA VAL A 81 8.54 -16.80 -2.63
C VAL A 81 7.87 -15.54 -2.10
N SER A 82 7.40 -15.54 -0.86
CA SER A 82 6.95 -14.35 -0.17
C SER A 82 8.12 -13.70 0.58
N ALA A 83 8.23 -12.39 0.45
CA ALA A 83 9.18 -11.57 1.18
C ALA A 83 8.42 -10.49 1.94
N HIS A 84 8.89 -10.19 3.14
CA HIS A 84 8.32 -9.15 3.98
C HIS A 84 9.42 -8.20 4.44
N ASP A 85 9.20 -6.90 4.33
CA ASP A 85 10.15 -5.87 4.75
C ASP A 85 9.43 -4.70 5.41
N ALA A 86 10.09 -4.13 6.43
CA ALA A 86 9.65 -2.92 7.11
C ALA A 86 10.61 -1.78 6.76
N SER A 87 10.06 -0.72 6.17
CA SER A 87 10.84 0.42 5.70
C SER A 87 10.50 1.69 6.48
N PHE A 88 11.52 2.39 6.97
CA PHE A 88 11.38 3.68 7.63
C PHE A 88 11.25 4.81 6.61
N ILE A 89 10.28 5.71 6.85
CA ILE A 89 10.06 6.92 6.05
C ILE A 89 10.18 8.15 6.94
N PRO A 90 11.22 8.99 6.77
CA PRO A 90 11.38 10.19 7.58
C PRO A 90 10.25 11.19 7.32
N LYS A 91 9.68 11.76 8.39
CA LYS A 91 8.61 12.76 8.33
C LYS A 91 8.81 13.85 9.37
N SER A 92 8.81 15.10 8.93
CA SER A 92 8.91 16.28 9.80
C SER A 92 7.56 16.92 10.15
N GLY A 93 6.48 16.57 9.43
CA GLY A 93 5.14 17.15 9.65
C GLY A 93 4.54 16.73 11.00
N LYS A 94 3.76 17.62 11.63
CA LYS A 94 3.10 17.35 12.92
C LYS A 94 1.74 16.65 12.76
N GLN A 95 1.10 16.77 11.60
CA GLN A 95 -0.27 16.32 11.32
C GLN A 95 -0.34 15.00 10.51
N THR A 96 0.78 14.30 10.39
CA THR A 96 0.80 13.03 9.66
C THR A 96 0.23 11.93 10.56
N PHE A 97 -0.79 11.22 10.08
CA PHE A 97 -1.36 10.07 10.78
C PHE A 97 -0.32 8.98 11.00
N GLY A 98 -0.30 8.38 12.18
CA GLY A 98 0.62 7.29 12.53
C GLY A 98 2.09 7.71 12.67
N LEU A 99 2.35 9.01 12.89
CA LEU A 99 3.70 9.52 13.14
C LEU A 99 4.20 9.05 14.51
N GLY A 100 5.37 8.43 14.54
CA GLY A 100 6.00 7.91 15.74
C GLY A 100 7.52 7.91 15.64
N HIS A 101 8.17 7.25 16.59
CA HIS A 101 9.59 6.94 16.52
C HIS A 101 9.76 5.48 16.12
N PHE A 102 10.47 5.27 15.03
CA PHE A 102 10.73 3.94 14.48
C PHE A 102 12.22 3.77 14.21
N PHE A 103 12.69 2.54 14.21
CA PHE A 103 14.09 2.25 13.93
C PHE A 103 14.43 2.57 12.48
N ASN A 104 15.39 3.48 12.28
CA ASN A 104 15.97 3.77 10.97
C ASN A 104 17.24 2.93 10.79
N GLY A 105 17.17 1.87 9.98
CA GLY A 105 18.31 0.99 9.73
C GLY A 105 19.53 1.70 9.11
N CYS A 106 19.30 2.74 8.30
CA CYS A 106 20.40 3.52 7.72
C CYS A 106 21.13 4.39 8.75
N ALA A 107 20.42 4.89 9.77
CA ALA A 107 20.99 5.72 10.83
C ALA A 107 21.30 4.91 12.10
N SER A 108 20.94 3.63 12.16
CA SER A 108 21.11 2.73 13.31
C SER A 108 20.55 3.29 14.63
N ARG A 109 19.45 4.03 14.55
CA ARG A 109 18.78 4.65 15.71
C ARG A 109 17.28 4.86 15.45
N ALA A 110 16.51 5.05 16.51
CA ALA A 110 15.12 5.45 16.39
C ALA A 110 15.03 6.92 15.96
N GLU A 111 14.24 7.19 14.92
CA GLU A 111 13.99 8.51 14.38
C GLU A 111 12.49 8.74 14.16
N ARG A 112 12.11 10.01 14.17
CA ARG A 112 10.72 10.41 13.95
C ARG A 112 10.31 10.23 12.49
N GLY A 113 9.27 9.45 12.28
CA GLY A 113 8.81 9.14 10.93
C GLY A 113 7.59 8.21 10.91
N LEU A 114 7.48 7.48 9.84
CA LEU A 114 6.52 6.41 9.64
C LEU A 114 7.29 5.12 9.39
N GLU A 115 6.70 4.01 9.78
CA GLU A 115 7.16 2.70 9.33
C GLU A 115 6.08 2.06 8.45
N ILE A 116 6.48 1.59 7.28
CA ILE A 116 5.63 0.90 6.32
C ILE A 116 6.14 -0.51 6.14
N SER A 117 5.27 -1.46 6.38
CA SER A 117 5.50 -2.88 6.19
C SER A 117 4.97 -3.30 4.83
N THR A 118 5.79 -3.93 4.03
CA THR A 118 5.48 -4.35 2.67
C THR A 118 5.58 -5.86 2.55
N LEU A 119 4.51 -6.50 2.07
CA LEU A 119 4.52 -7.90 1.66
C LEU A 119 4.73 -7.95 0.15
N ALA A 120 5.71 -8.71 -0.31
CA ALA A 120 5.97 -8.96 -1.71
C ALA A 120 5.83 -10.45 -2.04
N VAL A 121 5.33 -10.76 -3.24
CA VAL A 121 5.37 -12.08 -3.85
C VAL A 121 6.34 -12.03 -5.02
N VAL A 122 7.38 -12.85 -4.95
CA VAL A 122 8.44 -12.91 -5.94
C VAL A 122 8.26 -14.15 -6.81
N ASP A 123 8.09 -13.94 -8.11
CA ASP A 123 8.19 -14.98 -9.12
C ASP A 123 9.69 -15.19 -9.43
N VAL A 124 10.23 -16.28 -8.92
CA VAL A 124 11.66 -16.60 -9.06
C VAL A 124 12.01 -16.88 -10.53
N THR A 125 11.11 -17.49 -11.26
CA THR A 125 11.30 -17.87 -12.65
C THR A 125 11.40 -16.65 -13.57
N ARG A 126 10.47 -15.70 -13.39
CA ARG A 126 10.42 -14.46 -14.19
C ARG A 126 11.28 -13.34 -13.61
N ARG A 127 11.85 -13.52 -12.42
CA ARG A 127 12.63 -12.52 -11.68
C ARG A 127 11.86 -11.21 -11.50
N CYS A 128 10.59 -11.28 -11.18
CA CYS A 128 9.74 -10.12 -10.92
C CYS A 128 9.07 -10.24 -9.55
N ALA A 129 8.77 -9.10 -8.94
CA ALA A 129 8.10 -9.02 -7.65
C ALA A 129 6.82 -8.19 -7.78
N PHE A 130 5.81 -8.62 -7.03
CA PHE A 130 4.52 -7.96 -6.91
C PHE A 130 4.28 -7.62 -5.44
N THR A 131 3.66 -6.47 -5.18
CA THR A 131 3.34 -6.02 -3.81
C THR A 131 1.84 -6.14 -3.56
N PRO A 132 1.36 -7.28 -3.04
CA PRO A 132 -0.07 -7.47 -2.76
C PRO A 132 -0.57 -6.68 -1.56
N ALA A 133 0.29 -6.40 -0.58
CA ALA A 133 -0.13 -5.68 0.62
C ALA A 133 0.94 -4.71 1.12
N VAL A 134 0.45 -3.57 1.60
CA VAL A 134 1.25 -2.56 2.30
C VAL A 134 0.46 -2.14 3.55
N SER A 135 1.12 -2.11 4.70
CA SER A 135 0.53 -1.71 5.97
C SER A 135 1.40 -0.68 6.65
N GLN A 136 0.77 0.29 7.30
CA GLN A 136 1.48 1.23 8.14
C GLN A 136 1.52 0.70 9.57
N THR A 137 2.71 0.61 10.17
CA THR A 137 2.85 0.22 11.57
C THR A 137 2.27 1.33 12.47
N PRO A 138 1.34 1.01 13.37
CA PRO A 138 0.86 2.01 14.33
C PRO A 138 2.03 2.44 15.25
N PRO A 139 2.08 3.72 15.65
CA PRO A 139 3.06 4.15 16.62
C PRO A 139 2.81 3.41 17.94
N GLY A 140 3.84 2.75 18.47
CA GLY A 140 3.79 2.17 19.82
C GLY A 140 3.69 3.28 20.87
N GLU A 141 2.99 3.04 21.95
CA GLU A 141 3.15 3.85 23.16
C GLU A 141 4.59 3.64 23.64
N GLU A 142 5.40 4.70 23.51
CA GLU A 142 6.80 4.77 23.88
C GLU A 142 7.68 3.62 23.37
N ALA A 143 8.43 3.89 22.31
CA ALA A 143 9.58 3.08 21.94
C ALA A 143 10.65 3.24 23.04
N THR A 144 10.42 2.63 24.19
CA THR A 144 11.45 2.39 25.21
C THR A 144 12.53 1.55 24.56
N THR A 145 13.76 1.84 24.85
CA THR A 145 15.03 1.24 24.41
C THR A 145 15.18 -0.27 24.68
N ALA A 146 14.11 -1.00 24.77
CA ALA A 146 14.07 -2.46 24.88
C ALA A 146 13.82 -3.12 23.51
N ALA A 147 14.43 -4.27 23.30
CA ALA A 147 14.28 -5.09 22.10
C ALA A 147 12.79 -5.18 21.66
N PRO A 148 12.50 -5.27 20.35
CA PRO A 148 11.12 -5.32 19.86
C PRO A 148 10.45 -6.56 20.46
N GLU A 149 9.53 -6.33 21.40
CA GLU A 149 8.70 -7.37 21.97
C GLU A 149 7.73 -7.94 20.94
N GLU A 150 7.28 -9.16 21.16
CA GLU A 150 6.41 -10.00 20.30
C GLU A 150 5.22 -9.30 19.56
N PRO A 151 4.62 -8.18 20.05
CA PRO A 151 3.49 -7.54 19.34
C PRO A 151 3.79 -7.09 17.92
N ARG A 152 5.05 -6.72 17.60
CA ARG A 152 5.41 -6.31 16.22
C ARG A 152 5.45 -7.47 15.25
N VAL A 153 5.90 -8.64 15.70
CA VAL A 153 5.90 -9.83 14.84
C VAL A 153 4.49 -10.23 14.47
N ASP A 154 3.55 -10.15 15.40
CA ASP A 154 2.13 -10.43 15.11
C ASP A 154 1.53 -9.44 14.10
N PHE A 155 1.83 -8.16 14.22
CA PHE A 155 1.41 -7.16 13.25
C PHE A 155 1.95 -7.46 11.84
N TYR A 156 3.22 -7.80 11.73
CA TYR A 156 3.85 -8.13 10.44
C TYR A 156 3.35 -9.43 9.84
N THR A 157 2.91 -10.39 10.66
CA THR A 157 2.38 -11.68 10.20
C THR A 157 0.88 -11.65 9.90
N GLN A 158 0.14 -10.63 10.31
CA GLN A 158 -1.29 -10.47 10.01
C GLN A 158 -1.62 -10.58 8.51
N PRO A 159 -0.92 -9.90 7.59
CA PRO A 159 -1.15 -10.05 6.16
C PRO A 159 -0.97 -11.48 5.67
N LEU A 160 0.03 -12.21 6.19
CA LEU A 160 0.28 -13.60 5.83
C LEU A 160 -0.82 -14.53 6.33
N ARG A 161 -1.35 -14.30 7.54
CA ARG A 161 -2.46 -15.07 8.11
C ARG A 161 -3.78 -14.83 7.36
N ALA A 162 -4.07 -13.60 6.99
CA ALA A 162 -5.29 -13.23 6.25
C ALA A 162 -5.38 -13.90 4.87
N HIS A 163 -4.24 -14.18 4.22
CA HIS A 163 -4.21 -14.82 2.90
C HIS A 163 -4.19 -16.36 2.95
N ARG A 164 -4.07 -16.97 4.12
CA ARG A 164 -4.03 -18.44 4.28
C ARG A 164 -5.41 -19.11 4.23
N HIS A 165 -6.50 -18.33 4.31
CA HIS A 165 -7.88 -18.81 4.43
C HIS A 165 -8.79 -18.39 3.25
N ARG A 166 -8.21 -17.97 2.11
CA ARG A 166 -9.01 -17.64 0.91
C ARG A 166 -8.62 -18.49 -0.30
#